data_541ea709bcb25e575aba9b2cbcbbd4a1
#
_entry.id   541ea709bcb25e575aba9b2cbcbbd4a1
#
_cell.length_a   1.000
_cell.length_b   1.000
_cell.length_c   1.000
_cell.angle_alpha   90.00
_cell.angle_beta   90.00
_cell.angle_gamma   90.00
#
_symmetry.space_group_name_H-M   'P 1'
#
loop_
_entity.id
_entity.type
_entity.pdbx_description
1 polymer ?
#
loop_
_entity_poly.entity_id
_entity_poly.type
_entity_poly.pdbx_seq_one_letter_code
_entity_poly.pdbx_strand_id
1 'polypeptide(L)'
;MKTIIKLKKLKYVGILVLLFLCSCEDVIDVDLETGDSTIVIDAEILWKKGTDGSLQTIRISRMTDYYNPEPPKVSGAQVYIEDSNGDLFTFNESSQSGLYICDNFISQLNESYTLNVTLEDQTFTASEKLMPVPEINRVEQDYVKGFSGDENFEVSIFYDDSENQANFYLTDFKANVLQYPEYILTDDDFYNGNEIENNFSNEDLVVGDTIEIMHRGVSEQFYNYMNLVLETTSSNPFSTPPANIRGNIINQNSPDEYALGYFRLCEANHLLYILEE
;
A
#
# COMPACT_ATOMS: atom_id res chain seq x y z
N MET A 1 -69.51 -30.19 1.43
CA MET A 1 -69.01 -29.00 0.73
C MET A 1 -67.76 -28.42 1.34
N LYS A 2 -67.61 -28.33 2.67
CA LYS A 2 -66.38 -27.79 3.36
C LYS A 2 -65.10 -28.61 3.14
N THR A 3 -65.19 -29.93 2.97
CA THR A 3 -64.02 -30.84 2.81
C THR A 3 -63.36 -30.70 1.45
N ILE A 4 -64.16 -30.50 0.38
CA ILE A 4 -63.65 -30.35 -1.01
C ILE A 4 -62.88 -29.03 -1.17
N ILE A 5 -63.28 -27.97 -0.45
CA ILE A 5 -62.63 -26.67 -0.48
C ILE A 5 -61.26 -26.73 0.23
N LYS A 6 -61.13 -27.52 1.32
CA LYS A 6 -59.84 -27.73 2.00
C LYS A 6 -58.85 -28.49 1.13
N LEU A 7 -59.30 -29.53 0.39
CA LEU A 7 -58.44 -30.29 -0.52
C LEU A 7 -57.91 -29.43 -1.69
N LYS A 8 -58.76 -28.56 -2.25
CA LYS A 8 -58.32 -27.64 -3.32
C LYS A 8 -57.29 -26.65 -2.82
N LYS A 9 -57.49 -26.05 -1.63
CA LYS A 9 -56.47 -25.13 -1.04
C LYS A 9 -55.16 -25.83 -0.75
N LEU A 10 -55.16 -27.08 -0.30
CA LEU A 10 -53.98 -27.88 -0.03
C LEU A 10 -53.18 -28.16 -1.33
N LYS A 11 -53.85 -28.40 -2.47
CA LYS A 11 -53.19 -28.56 -3.78
C LYS A 11 -52.48 -27.27 -4.24
N TYR A 12 -53.11 -26.13 -4.06
CA TYR A 12 -52.48 -24.84 -4.43
C TYR A 12 -51.27 -24.47 -3.52
N VAL A 13 -51.34 -24.80 -2.24
CA VAL A 13 -50.20 -24.67 -1.33
C VAL A 13 -49.04 -25.58 -1.74
N GLY A 14 -49.32 -26.83 -2.13
CA GLY A 14 -48.32 -27.77 -2.62
C GLY A 14 -47.64 -27.29 -3.92
N ILE A 15 -48.42 -26.72 -4.86
CA ILE A 15 -47.86 -26.13 -6.10
C ILE A 15 -47.03 -24.89 -5.79
N LEU A 16 -47.43 -24.04 -4.85
CA LEU A 16 -46.69 -22.87 -4.47
C LEU A 16 -45.34 -23.23 -3.81
N VAL A 17 -45.30 -24.26 -2.96
CA VAL A 17 -44.08 -24.79 -2.35
C VAL A 17 -43.15 -25.41 -3.38
N LEU A 18 -43.68 -26.06 -4.40
CA LEU A 18 -42.88 -26.67 -5.49
C LEU A 18 -42.20 -25.60 -6.37
N LEU A 19 -42.81 -24.43 -6.53
CA LEU A 19 -42.23 -23.29 -7.29
C LEU A 19 -41.04 -22.64 -6.59
N PHE A 20 -40.95 -22.74 -5.25
CA PHE A 20 -39.81 -22.24 -4.50
C PHE A 20 -38.59 -23.17 -4.52
N LEU A 21 -38.70 -24.40 -5.01
CA LEU A 21 -37.62 -25.37 -5.10
C LEU A 21 -36.87 -25.32 -6.44
N CYS A 22 -37.30 -24.50 -7.39
CA CYS A 22 -36.63 -24.30 -8.68
C CYS A 22 -35.75 -23.02 -8.65
N SER A 23 -35.00 -22.81 -7.59
CA SER A 23 -33.87 -21.87 -7.63
C SER A 23 -32.69 -22.60 -8.26
N CYS A 24 -32.59 -22.57 -9.59
CA CYS A 24 -31.33 -22.90 -10.24
C CYS A 24 -30.36 -21.75 -9.94
N GLU A 25 -29.35 -21.99 -9.10
CA GLU A 25 -28.14 -21.20 -9.13
C GLU A 25 -27.36 -21.65 -10.37
N ASP A 26 -27.39 -20.84 -11.42
CA ASP A 26 -26.37 -20.95 -12.46
C ASP A 26 -25.05 -20.51 -11.82
N VAL A 27 -24.20 -21.46 -11.53
CA VAL A 27 -22.79 -21.19 -11.25
C VAL A 27 -22.23 -20.66 -12.57
N ILE A 28 -22.13 -19.34 -12.68
CA ILE A 28 -21.38 -18.71 -13.75
C ILE A 28 -19.92 -19.01 -13.41
N ASP A 29 -19.33 -20.02 -14.06
CA ASP A 29 -17.87 -20.10 -14.20
C ASP A 29 -17.47 -18.87 -15.02
N VAL A 30 -17.17 -17.79 -14.34
CA VAL A 30 -16.43 -16.68 -14.93
C VAL A 30 -15.01 -17.21 -15.07
N ASP A 31 -14.62 -17.61 -16.29
CA ASP A 31 -13.21 -17.63 -16.67
C ASP A 31 -12.71 -16.20 -16.41
N LEU A 32 -12.16 -16.00 -15.23
CA LEU A 32 -11.33 -14.83 -14.96
C LEU A 32 -10.19 -14.99 -15.94
N GLU A 33 -10.20 -14.20 -17.01
CA GLU A 33 -9.04 -14.07 -17.87
C GLU A 33 -7.87 -13.91 -16.93
N THR A 34 -6.96 -14.89 -16.95
CA THR A 34 -5.69 -14.80 -16.23
C THR A 34 -5.06 -13.54 -16.76
N GLY A 35 -5.12 -12.46 -15.97
CA GLY A 35 -4.68 -11.14 -16.38
C GLY A 35 -3.29 -11.27 -16.96
N ASP A 36 -3.06 -10.63 -18.10
CA ASP A 36 -1.75 -10.59 -18.73
C ASP A 36 -0.70 -10.45 -17.63
N SER A 37 0.37 -11.22 -17.72
CA SER A 37 1.42 -11.32 -16.71
C SER A 37 2.22 -9.99 -16.58
N THR A 38 1.48 -8.91 -16.31
CA THR A 38 1.98 -7.54 -16.20
C THR A 38 3.11 -7.49 -15.16
N ILE A 39 4.19 -6.84 -15.50
CA ILE A 39 5.34 -6.66 -14.62
C ILE A 39 4.95 -5.71 -13.49
N VAL A 40 5.36 -6.07 -12.28
CA VAL A 40 5.21 -5.26 -11.06
C VAL A 40 6.60 -4.91 -10.56
N ILE A 41 6.90 -3.62 -10.46
CA ILE A 41 8.16 -3.10 -9.94
C ILE A 41 7.85 -2.33 -8.66
N ASP A 42 8.23 -2.89 -7.51
CA ASP A 42 8.17 -2.22 -6.21
C ASP A 42 9.57 -1.69 -5.89
N ALA A 43 9.75 -0.40 -6.12
CA ALA A 43 11.03 0.29 -6.00
C ALA A 43 10.91 1.42 -4.97
N GLU A 44 11.06 1.06 -3.69
CA GLU A 44 11.19 2.01 -2.60
C GLU A 44 12.66 2.18 -2.22
N ILE A 45 13.17 3.39 -2.35
CA ILE A 45 14.44 3.80 -1.75
C ILE A 45 14.11 4.46 -0.43
N LEU A 46 14.47 3.79 0.66
CA LEU A 46 14.12 4.18 2.01
C LEU A 46 15.37 4.55 2.81
N TRP A 47 15.56 5.83 3.08
CA TRP A 47 16.61 6.30 3.95
C TRP A 47 16.09 6.48 5.38
N LYS A 48 16.30 5.48 6.21
CA LYS A 48 15.96 5.59 7.63
C LYS A 48 16.93 6.54 8.34
N LYS A 49 16.41 7.54 9.02
CA LYS A 49 17.21 8.46 9.82
C LYS A 49 18.11 7.70 10.80
N GLY A 50 19.32 8.17 10.97
CA GLY A 50 20.33 7.50 11.80
C GLY A 50 21.10 6.37 11.11
N THR A 51 20.80 6.07 9.83
CA THR A 51 21.59 5.16 8.97
C THR A 51 22.26 5.93 7.84
N ASP A 52 23.19 5.29 7.14
CA ASP A 52 23.82 5.86 5.95
C ASP A 52 22.96 5.76 4.67
N GLY A 53 21.87 4.99 4.73
CA GLY A 53 20.97 4.81 3.59
C GLY A 53 21.56 4.02 2.41
N SER A 54 22.73 3.38 2.59
CA SER A 54 23.47 2.74 1.49
C SER A 54 22.86 1.43 1.01
N LEU A 55 22.18 0.69 1.91
CA LEU A 55 21.56 -0.58 1.57
C LEU A 55 20.13 -0.37 1.10
N GLN A 56 19.88 -0.62 -0.19
CA GLN A 56 18.57 -0.45 -0.82
C GLN A 56 18.13 -1.72 -1.54
N THR A 57 16.82 -1.90 -1.68
CA THR A 57 16.26 -3.10 -2.35
C THR A 57 15.13 -2.73 -3.29
N ILE A 58 15.06 -3.44 -4.42
CA ILE A 58 13.97 -3.35 -5.39
C ILE A 58 13.43 -4.75 -5.61
N ARG A 59 12.09 -4.88 -5.69
CA ARG A 59 11.41 -6.15 -5.98
C ARG A 59 10.76 -6.10 -7.34
N ILE A 60 10.95 -7.17 -8.12
CA ILE A 60 10.31 -7.32 -9.42
C ILE A 60 9.55 -8.65 -9.43
N SER A 61 8.28 -8.57 -9.77
CA SER A 61 7.37 -9.71 -9.85
C SER A 61 6.42 -9.55 -11.02
N ARG A 62 5.54 -10.52 -11.22
CA ARG A 62 4.42 -10.41 -12.15
C ARG A 62 3.11 -10.39 -11.38
N MET A 63 2.12 -9.76 -11.96
CA MET A 63 0.75 -9.82 -11.45
C MET A 63 0.29 -11.28 -11.38
N THR A 64 -0.52 -11.60 -10.40
CA THR A 64 -1.05 -12.94 -10.18
C THR A 64 -2.51 -12.86 -9.78
N ASP A 65 -3.21 -13.98 -9.85
CA ASP A 65 -4.60 -14.08 -9.43
C ASP A 65 -4.76 -13.75 -7.94
N TYR A 66 -5.87 -13.13 -7.59
CA TYR A 66 -6.18 -12.69 -6.23
C TYR A 66 -6.00 -13.79 -5.16
N TYR A 67 -6.29 -15.05 -5.52
CA TYR A 67 -6.18 -16.19 -4.61
C TYR A 67 -4.78 -16.81 -4.53
N ASN A 68 -3.81 -16.33 -5.32
CA ASN A 68 -2.43 -16.80 -5.24
C ASN A 68 -1.64 -15.86 -4.30
N PRO A 69 -1.24 -16.34 -3.11
CA PRO A 69 -0.58 -15.50 -2.11
C PRO A 69 0.86 -15.09 -2.48
N GLU A 70 1.46 -15.78 -3.46
CA GLU A 70 2.85 -15.54 -3.87
C GLU A 70 2.91 -15.12 -5.35
N PRO A 71 3.12 -13.82 -5.65
CA PRO A 71 3.31 -13.38 -7.01
C PRO A 71 4.59 -13.99 -7.62
N PRO A 72 4.55 -14.41 -8.90
CA PRO A 72 5.70 -14.95 -9.61
C PRO A 72 6.86 -13.95 -9.59
N LYS A 73 8.04 -14.40 -9.18
CA LYS A 73 9.25 -13.57 -9.10
C LYS A 73 9.91 -13.46 -10.48
N VAL A 74 10.51 -12.31 -10.77
CA VAL A 74 11.14 -12.01 -12.06
C VAL A 74 12.64 -11.90 -11.87
N SER A 75 13.39 -12.83 -12.48
CA SER A 75 14.86 -12.88 -12.49
C SER A 75 15.43 -12.31 -13.79
N GLY A 76 16.72 -11.92 -13.74
CA GLY A 76 17.50 -11.56 -14.92
C GLY A 76 17.28 -10.14 -15.43
N ALA A 77 16.61 -9.28 -14.67
CA ALA A 77 16.53 -7.86 -15.01
C ALA A 77 17.87 -7.15 -14.76
N GLN A 78 18.19 -6.17 -15.58
CA GLN A 78 19.23 -5.18 -15.31
C GLN A 78 18.58 -4.00 -14.62
N VAL A 79 19.02 -3.70 -13.40
CA VAL A 79 18.42 -2.66 -12.55
C VAL A 79 19.49 -1.70 -12.10
N TYR A 80 19.28 -0.41 -12.35
CA TYR A 80 20.12 0.65 -11.80
C TYR A 80 19.33 1.93 -11.58
N ILE A 81 19.82 2.75 -10.68
CA ILE A 81 19.34 4.11 -10.44
C ILE A 81 20.46 5.07 -10.80
N GLU A 82 20.11 6.16 -11.48
CA GLU A 82 20.99 7.25 -11.85
C GLU A 82 20.59 8.51 -11.09
N ASP A 83 21.54 9.20 -10.48
CA ASP A 83 21.32 10.51 -9.86
C ASP A 83 21.44 11.67 -10.89
N SER A 84 21.20 12.92 -10.46
CA SER A 84 21.29 14.08 -11.33
C SER A 84 22.72 14.41 -11.80
N ASN A 85 23.76 13.84 -11.16
CA ASN A 85 25.16 14.00 -11.54
C ASN A 85 25.60 12.96 -12.59
N GLY A 86 24.77 11.94 -12.84
CA GLY A 86 25.08 10.82 -13.73
C GLY A 86 25.78 9.66 -13.05
N ASP A 87 25.81 9.65 -11.71
CA ASP A 87 26.35 8.53 -10.94
C ASP A 87 25.35 7.36 -10.96
N LEU A 88 25.87 6.14 -11.18
CA LEU A 88 25.05 4.94 -11.34
C LEU A 88 25.15 4.03 -10.11
N PHE A 89 23.99 3.67 -9.56
CA PHE A 89 23.83 2.73 -8.48
C PHE A 89 23.22 1.44 -9.02
N THR A 90 24.03 0.39 -9.14
CA THR A 90 23.59 -0.89 -9.72
C THR A 90 22.97 -1.78 -8.64
N PHE A 91 21.80 -2.34 -8.93
CA PHE A 91 21.12 -3.31 -8.10
C PHE A 91 21.38 -4.71 -8.65
N ASN A 92 22.04 -5.55 -7.88
CA ASN A 92 22.35 -6.93 -8.26
C ASN A 92 21.28 -7.88 -7.72
N GLU A 93 20.86 -8.84 -8.54
CA GLU A 93 19.92 -9.86 -8.08
C GLU A 93 20.55 -10.69 -6.95
N SER A 94 19.83 -10.84 -5.85
CA SER A 94 20.25 -11.65 -4.71
C SER A 94 20.05 -13.14 -4.98
N SER A 95 20.38 -13.99 -4.00
CA SER A 95 20.03 -15.42 -4.03
C SER A 95 18.51 -15.68 -4.01
N GLN A 96 17.73 -14.68 -3.63
CA GLN A 96 16.27 -14.70 -3.70
C GLN A 96 15.84 -14.10 -5.03
N SER A 97 15.23 -14.90 -5.89
CA SER A 97 14.71 -14.48 -7.19
C SER A 97 13.80 -13.27 -7.07
N GLY A 98 13.97 -12.30 -7.98
CA GLY A 98 13.18 -11.08 -8.05
C GLY A 98 13.48 -10.03 -6.96
N LEU A 99 14.52 -10.27 -6.14
CA LEU A 99 15.03 -9.30 -5.17
C LEU A 99 16.38 -8.76 -5.61
N TYR A 100 16.45 -7.47 -5.91
CA TYR A 100 17.64 -6.76 -6.37
C TYR A 100 18.17 -5.86 -5.27
N ILE A 101 19.47 -5.88 -5.01
CA ILE A 101 20.11 -5.21 -3.86
C ILE A 101 21.23 -4.32 -4.36
N CYS A 102 21.27 -3.09 -3.83
CA CYS A 102 22.38 -2.15 -3.89
C CYS A 102 22.88 -1.89 -2.48
N ASP A 103 24.19 -1.97 -2.23
CA ASP A 103 24.82 -1.77 -0.92
C ASP A 103 25.70 -0.51 -0.84
N ASN A 104 25.73 0.27 -1.91
CA ASN A 104 26.51 1.48 -2.02
C ASN A 104 25.72 2.68 -2.52
N PHE A 105 24.40 2.68 -2.31
CA PHE A 105 23.55 3.81 -2.69
C PHE A 105 23.93 5.06 -1.89
N ILE A 106 23.94 6.22 -2.55
CA ILE A 106 24.16 7.50 -1.89
C ILE A 106 22.85 8.26 -1.84
N SER A 107 22.30 8.36 -0.64
CA SER A 107 21.05 9.09 -0.37
C SER A 107 21.34 10.57 -0.15
N GLN A 108 20.71 11.44 -0.94
CA GLN A 108 20.80 12.89 -0.79
C GLN A 108 19.40 13.50 -0.82
N LEU A 109 19.04 14.24 0.23
CA LEU A 109 17.73 14.91 0.31
C LEU A 109 17.55 15.92 -0.81
N ASN A 110 16.34 15.96 -1.33
CA ASN A 110 15.95 16.86 -2.43
C ASN A 110 16.63 16.57 -3.77
N GLU A 111 17.43 15.51 -3.86
CA GLU A 111 18.02 15.04 -5.10
C GLU A 111 17.01 14.23 -5.92
N SER A 112 17.12 14.33 -7.24
CA SER A 112 16.29 13.57 -8.18
C SER A 112 17.05 12.36 -8.70
N TYR A 113 16.36 11.23 -8.73
CA TYR A 113 16.89 9.94 -9.15
C TYR A 113 16.02 9.36 -10.26
N THR A 114 16.64 8.63 -11.18
CA THR A 114 15.95 7.94 -12.26
C THR A 114 16.20 6.44 -12.18
N LEU A 115 15.15 5.70 -11.96
CA LEU A 115 15.15 4.23 -12.04
C LEU A 115 15.19 3.79 -13.49
N ASN A 116 16.03 2.79 -13.79
CA ASN A 116 16.09 2.09 -15.07
C ASN A 116 16.03 0.59 -14.81
N VAL A 117 15.05 -0.07 -15.41
CA VAL A 117 14.88 -1.53 -15.37
C VAL A 117 14.78 -2.04 -16.79
N THR A 118 15.72 -2.90 -17.19
CA THR A 118 15.67 -3.57 -18.50
C THR A 118 15.40 -5.05 -18.30
N LEU A 119 14.35 -5.55 -18.92
CA LEU A 119 13.91 -6.95 -18.87
C LEU A 119 13.31 -7.36 -20.20
N GLU A 120 13.71 -8.50 -20.74
CA GLU A 120 13.13 -9.09 -21.98
C GLU A 120 13.06 -8.07 -23.15
N ASP A 121 14.14 -7.31 -23.38
CA ASP A 121 14.24 -6.25 -24.39
C ASP A 121 13.30 -5.02 -24.18
N GLN A 122 12.64 -4.95 -23.04
CA GLN A 122 11.84 -3.79 -22.61
C GLN A 122 12.61 -2.98 -21.57
N THR A 123 12.47 -1.66 -21.65
CA THR A 123 13.09 -0.72 -20.70
C THR A 123 12.00 0.08 -19.99
N PHE A 124 11.97 -0.03 -18.68
CA PHE A 124 11.07 0.70 -17.80
C PHE A 124 11.85 1.79 -17.07
N THR A 125 11.31 3.00 -17.04
CA THR A 125 11.93 4.13 -16.35
C THR A 125 10.93 4.88 -15.48
N ALA A 126 11.43 5.45 -14.40
CA ALA A 126 10.68 6.38 -13.56
C ALA A 126 11.66 7.37 -12.92
N SER A 127 11.22 8.62 -12.75
CA SER A 127 12.02 9.62 -12.03
C SER A 127 11.24 10.12 -10.83
N GLU A 128 11.96 10.28 -9.71
CA GLU A 128 11.37 10.72 -8.46
C GLU A 128 12.43 11.44 -7.61
N LYS A 129 11.97 12.23 -6.66
CA LYS A 129 12.81 13.02 -5.75
C LYS A 129 12.84 12.40 -4.36
N LEU A 130 14.01 12.37 -3.71
CA LEU A 130 14.13 11.93 -2.33
C LEU A 130 13.61 13.02 -1.39
N MET A 131 12.45 12.73 -0.78
CA MET A 131 11.73 13.68 0.05
C MET A 131 12.17 13.60 1.50
N PRO A 132 12.43 14.76 2.15
CA PRO A 132 12.72 14.83 3.57
C PRO A 132 11.47 14.55 4.42
N VAL A 133 11.69 14.14 5.67
CA VAL A 133 10.64 14.00 6.68
C VAL A 133 11.04 14.74 7.96
N PRO A 134 10.12 15.44 8.65
CA PRO A 134 10.41 16.03 9.95
C PRO A 134 10.71 14.95 11.01
N GLU A 135 11.39 15.35 12.10
CA GLU A 135 11.56 14.47 13.26
C GLU A 135 10.21 14.27 13.96
N ILE A 136 9.99 13.07 14.50
CA ILE A 136 8.89 12.84 15.45
C ILE A 136 9.30 13.46 16.78
N ASN A 137 8.55 14.48 17.22
CA ASN A 137 8.86 15.21 18.45
C ASN A 137 8.56 14.39 19.69
N ARG A 138 7.44 13.66 19.66
CA ARG A 138 7.00 12.80 20.76
C ARG A 138 6.03 11.72 20.28
N VAL A 139 5.91 10.68 21.08
CA VAL A 139 4.89 9.64 20.96
C VAL A 139 4.08 9.66 22.25
N GLU A 140 2.76 9.69 22.13
CA GLU A 140 1.85 9.66 23.28
C GLU A 140 0.96 8.42 23.18
N GLN A 141 0.60 7.88 24.34
CA GLN A 141 -0.35 6.78 24.48
C GLN A 141 -1.53 7.27 25.32
N ASP A 142 -2.74 6.99 24.87
CA ASP A 142 -3.96 7.32 25.59
C ASP A 142 -5.01 6.19 25.40
N TYR A 143 -6.16 6.37 25.99
CA TYR A 143 -7.31 5.50 25.84
C TYR A 143 -8.46 6.24 25.15
N VAL A 144 -8.95 5.66 24.07
CA VAL A 144 -10.11 6.18 23.34
C VAL A 144 -11.30 5.23 23.43
N LYS A 145 -12.50 5.78 23.40
CA LYS A 145 -13.72 4.95 23.38
C LYS A 145 -13.94 4.35 22.00
N GLY A 146 -13.88 3.04 21.92
CA GLY A 146 -14.26 2.28 20.75
C GLY A 146 -15.77 2.37 20.46
N PHE A 147 -16.18 1.84 19.32
CA PHE A 147 -17.58 1.81 18.90
C PHE A 147 -18.50 1.03 19.85
N SER A 148 -17.99 -0.03 20.51
CA SER A 148 -18.68 -0.82 21.54
C SER A 148 -18.84 -0.07 22.87
N GLY A 149 -18.09 1.03 23.07
CA GLY A 149 -18.02 1.80 24.32
C GLY A 149 -16.89 1.33 25.25
N ASP A 150 -16.14 0.32 24.86
CA ASP A 150 -14.92 -0.12 25.56
C ASP A 150 -13.79 0.87 25.31
N GLU A 151 -12.80 0.88 26.22
CA GLU A 151 -11.59 1.72 26.06
C GLU A 151 -10.53 0.95 25.28
N ASN A 152 -10.09 1.53 24.18
CA ASN A 152 -9.03 1.00 23.31
C ASN A 152 -7.76 1.83 23.46
N PHE A 153 -6.60 1.20 23.34
CA PHE A 153 -5.35 1.94 23.24
C PHE A 153 -5.32 2.79 21.96
N GLU A 154 -4.83 4.02 22.11
CA GLU A 154 -4.46 4.89 21.01
C GLU A 154 -3.00 5.32 21.17
N VAL A 155 -2.25 5.27 20.07
CA VAL A 155 -0.87 5.76 20.00
C VAL A 155 -0.81 6.87 18.97
N SER A 156 -0.37 8.05 19.40
CA SER A 156 -0.23 9.26 18.59
C SER A 156 1.25 9.60 18.42
N ILE A 157 1.64 9.95 17.20
CA ILE A 157 2.92 10.63 16.92
C ILE A 157 2.68 12.08 16.60
N PHE A 158 3.59 12.96 17.03
CA PHE A 158 3.54 14.39 16.80
C PHE A 158 4.83 14.86 16.13
N TYR A 159 4.68 15.71 15.11
CA TYR A 159 5.79 16.27 14.36
C TYR A 159 5.45 17.67 13.85
N ASP A 160 6.47 18.53 13.69
CA ASP A 160 6.29 19.88 13.17
C ASP A 160 6.43 19.89 11.65
N ASP A 161 5.45 20.44 10.97
CA ASP A 161 5.53 20.67 9.54
C ASP A 161 6.44 21.85 9.17
N SER A 162 6.96 21.85 7.94
CA SER A 162 7.87 22.88 7.43
C SER A 162 7.12 24.02 6.74
N GLU A 163 7.23 25.25 7.25
CA GLU A 163 6.45 26.43 6.80
C GLU A 163 6.62 26.84 5.31
N ASN A 164 7.63 26.36 4.60
CA ASN A 164 8.06 27.03 3.35
C ASN A 164 7.80 26.26 2.06
N GLN A 165 7.18 25.10 2.14
CA GLN A 165 6.90 24.26 0.98
C GLN A 165 5.70 23.34 1.27
N ALA A 166 5.02 22.91 0.23
CA ALA A 166 3.99 21.88 0.36
C ALA A 166 4.66 20.55 0.72
N ASN A 167 4.16 19.92 1.77
CA ASN A 167 4.69 18.68 2.31
C ASN A 167 3.61 17.60 2.31
N PHE A 168 4.05 16.38 2.01
CA PHE A 168 3.19 15.20 2.00
C PHE A 168 3.85 14.09 2.79
N TYR A 169 3.07 13.40 3.61
CA TYR A 169 3.58 12.39 4.52
C TYR A 169 2.79 11.09 4.40
N LEU A 170 3.49 9.99 4.57
CA LEU A 170 2.91 8.66 4.76
C LEU A 170 3.39 8.10 6.09
N THR A 171 2.45 7.86 6.99
CA THR A 171 2.71 7.16 8.26
C THR A 171 2.07 5.80 8.20
N ASP A 172 2.80 4.76 8.57
CA ASP A 172 2.23 3.43 8.79
C ASP A 172 2.47 2.96 10.21
N PHE A 173 1.43 2.38 10.78
CA PHE A 173 1.43 1.72 12.07
C PHE A 173 1.25 0.22 11.84
N LYS A 174 2.20 -0.56 12.33
CA LYS A 174 2.16 -2.01 12.22
C LYS A 174 2.20 -2.63 13.60
N ALA A 175 1.21 -3.43 13.91
CA ALA A 175 1.11 -4.20 15.14
C ALA A 175 0.86 -5.68 14.81
N ASN A 176 1.15 -6.57 15.77
CA ASN A 176 0.93 -8.02 15.62
C ASN A 176 -0.54 -8.40 15.46
N VAL A 177 -1.46 -7.56 15.90
CA VAL A 177 -2.92 -7.72 15.73
C VAL A 177 -3.40 -7.40 14.31
N LEU A 178 -2.58 -6.75 13.49
CA LEU A 178 -2.92 -6.36 12.13
C LEU A 178 -2.33 -7.34 11.11
N GLN A 179 -3.12 -7.70 10.10
CA GLN A 179 -2.62 -8.45 8.94
C GLN A 179 -1.73 -7.59 8.03
N TYR A 180 -2.06 -6.32 7.86
CA TYR A 180 -1.33 -5.30 7.11
C TYR A 180 -1.18 -4.05 7.96
N PRO A 181 -0.16 -3.22 7.71
CA PRO A 181 -0.06 -1.92 8.38
C PRO A 181 -1.28 -1.04 8.11
N GLU A 182 -1.64 -0.21 9.08
CA GLU A 182 -2.56 0.89 8.87
C GLU A 182 -1.80 2.10 8.32
N TYR A 183 -2.28 2.66 7.22
CA TYR A 183 -1.64 3.75 6.50
C TYR A 183 -2.42 5.05 6.67
N ILE A 184 -1.72 6.11 7.06
CA ILE A 184 -2.25 7.47 7.16
C ILE A 184 -1.49 8.35 6.19
N LEU A 185 -2.23 8.97 5.27
CA LEU A 185 -1.74 10.01 4.38
C LEU A 185 -2.10 11.37 4.93
N THR A 186 -1.10 12.25 5.00
CA THR A 186 -1.27 13.62 5.51
C THR A 186 -0.65 14.60 4.53
N ASP A 187 -1.37 15.67 4.21
CA ASP A 187 -0.86 16.87 3.55
C ASP A 187 -0.84 18.06 4.54
N ASP A 188 -0.14 19.09 4.19
CA ASP A 188 0.03 20.28 5.03
C ASP A 188 -0.97 21.42 4.74
N ASP A 189 -1.94 21.21 3.87
CA ASP A 189 -2.90 22.26 3.43
C ASP A 189 -3.54 23.03 4.58
N PHE A 190 -3.77 22.35 5.73
CA PHE A 190 -4.36 22.94 6.93
C PHE A 190 -3.37 23.11 8.10
N TYR A 191 -2.14 22.61 7.98
CA TYR A 191 -1.18 22.50 9.08
C TYR A 191 0.12 23.25 8.83
N ASN A 192 0.32 23.83 7.64
CA ASN A 192 1.57 24.44 7.20
C ASN A 192 2.28 25.23 8.33
N GLY A 193 3.44 24.75 8.75
CA GLY A 193 4.22 25.30 9.86
C GLY A 193 3.68 25.04 11.26
N ASN A 194 2.73 24.13 11.44
CA ASN A 194 2.19 23.73 12.72
C ASN A 194 2.49 22.27 13.05
N GLU A 195 2.22 21.92 14.31
CA GLU A 195 2.32 20.54 14.75
C GLU A 195 1.18 19.69 14.15
N ILE A 196 1.53 18.54 13.63
CA ILE A 196 0.60 17.54 13.09
C ILE A 196 0.60 16.32 14.00
N GLU A 197 -0.58 15.74 14.19
CA GLU A 197 -0.80 14.50 14.91
C GLU A 197 -1.30 13.41 13.95
N ASN A 198 -0.67 12.23 14.00
CA ASN A 198 -1.18 11.01 13.39
C ASN A 198 -1.38 9.96 14.47
N ASN A 199 -2.56 9.38 14.55
CA ASN A 199 -2.93 8.43 15.59
C ASN A 199 -3.37 7.08 15.02
N PHE A 200 -3.19 6.05 15.82
CA PHE A 200 -3.61 4.67 15.54
C PHE A 200 -4.26 4.08 16.79
N SER A 201 -5.41 3.47 16.60
CA SER A 201 -6.13 2.76 17.67
C SER A 201 -6.71 1.44 17.15
N ASN A 202 -6.65 0.40 17.98
CA ASN A 202 -7.25 -0.88 17.64
C ASN A 202 -7.77 -1.58 18.90
N GLU A 203 -8.93 -2.25 18.80
CA GLU A 203 -9.61 -2.90 19.94
C GLU A 203 -8.89 -4.13 20.47
N ASP A 204 -8.03 -4.76 19.67
CA ASP A 204 -7.28 -5.96 20.02
C ASP A 204 -5.91 -5.67 20.65
N LEU A 205 -5.51 -4.41 20.77
CA LEU A 205 -4.25 -4.01 21.38
C LEU A 205 -4.27 -4.25 22.90
N VAL A 206 -3.15 -4.77 23.41
CA VAL A 206 -2.97 -5.03 24.83
C VAL A 206 -1.62 -4.51 25.34
N VAL A 207 -1.50 -4.29 26.64
CA VAL A 207 -0.23 -3.91 27.30
C VAL A 207 0.87 -4.90 26.92
N GLY A 208 2.02 -4.36 26.50
CA GLY A 208 3.18 -5.13 26.06
C GLY A 208 3.24 -5.38 24.55
N ASP A 209 2.20 -5.07 23.80
CA ASP A 209 2.27 -5.09 22.33
C ASP A 209 3.26 -4.05 21.82
N THR A 210 3.91 -4.39 20.72
CA THR A 210 4.83 -3.49 20.05
C THR A 210 4.19 -2.95 18.78
N ILE A 211 4.20 -1.63 18.65
CA ILE A 211 3.76 -0.92 17.45
C ILE A 211 5.02 -0.42 16.73
N GLU A 212 5.24 -0.92 15.51
CA GLU A 212 6.25 -0.39 14.60
C GLU A 212 5.65 0.80 13.85
N ILE A 213 6.30 1.95 13.95
CA ILE A 213 5.86 3.20 13.35
C ILE A 213 6.90 3.62 12.31
N MET A 214 6.43 3.82 11.09
CA MET A 214 7.25 4.34 10.00
C MET A 214 6.62 5.62 9.46
N HIS A 215 7.29 6.75 9.63
CA HIS A 215 6.84 8.06 9.16
C HIS A 215 7.76 8.55 8.06
N ARG A 216 7.22 8.79 6.85
CA ARG A 216 7.96 9.10 5.62
C ARG A 216 7.55 10.43 5.03
N GLY A 217 8.51 11.18 4.50
CA GLY A 217 8.24 12.25 3.55
C GLY A 217 8.07 11.66 2.15
N VAL A 218 7.02 12.06 1.45
CA VAL A 218 6.70 11.54 0.12
C VAL A 218 6.44 12.68 -0.86
N SER A 219 6.54 12.40 -2.16
CA SER A 219 6.15 13.37 -3.18
C SER A 219 4.63 13.50 -3.29
N GLU A 220 4.15 14.64 -3.76
CA GLU A 220 2.73 14.85 -4.08
C GLU A 220 2.20 13.78 -5.04
N GLN A 221 3.01 13.37 -6.03
CA GLN A 221 2.62 12.35 -6.99
C GLN A 221 2.41 10.99 -6.32
N PHE A 222 3.31 10.61 -5.41
CA PHE A 222 3.14 9.37 -4.65
C PHE A 222 1.97 9.46 -3.67
N TYR A 223 1.79 10.58 -2.99
CA TYR A 223 0.65 10.83 -2.11
C TYR A 223 -0.67 10.61 -2.86
N ASN A 224 -0.83 11.22 -4.03
CA ASN A 224 -2.02 11.07 -4.87
C ASN A 224 -2.21 9.61 -5.35
N TYR A 225 -1.13 8.94 -5.75
CA TYR A 225 -1.18 7.52 -6.12
C TYR A 225 -1.64 6.65 -4.95
N MET A 226 -1.07 6.85 -3.76
CA MET A 226 -1.38 6.06 -2.57
C MET A 226 -2.81 6.31 -2.08
N ASN A 227 -3.32 7.54 -2.20
CA ASN A 227 -4.74 7.85 -1.95
C ASN A 227 -5.65 6.97 -2.80
N LEU A 228 -5.40 6.89 -4.10
CA LEU A 228 -6.18 6.03 -5.01
C LEU A 228 -6.09 4.55 -4.60
N VAL A 229 -4.90 4.08 -4.19
CA VAL A 229 -4.72 2.71 -3.71
C VAL A 229 -5.55 2.45 -2.45
N LEU A 230 -5.49 3.35 -1.46
CA LEU A 230 -6.24 3.22 -0.21
C LEU A 230 -7.76 3.31 -0.43
N GLU A 231 -8.22 4.14 -1.35
CA GLU A 231 -9.64 4.20 -1.73
C GLU A 231 -10.17 2.87 -2.26
N THR A 232 -9.35 2.11 -3.01
CA THR A 232 -9.77 0.79 -3.53
C THR A 232 -9.87 -0.28 -2.45
N THR A 233 -9.12 -0.12 -1.35
CA THR A 233 -9.14 -1.07 -0.23
C THR A 233 -10.20 -0.71 0.81
N SER A 234 -10.74 0.51 0.75
CA SER A 234 -11.79 0.96 1.66
C SER A 234 -13.11 0.26 1.35
N SER A 235 -13.78 -0.24 2.39
CA SER A 235 -15.10 -0.90 2.28
C SER A 235 -16.25 0.09 2.04
N ASN A 236 -16.00 1.23 1.40
CA ASN A 236 -17.05 2.20 1.11
C ASN A 236 -17.90 1.72 -0.08
N PRO A 237 -19.17 1.28 0.13
CA PRO A 237 -20.02 0.75 -0.93
C PRO A 237 -20.42 1.80 -2.00
N PHE A 238 -20.12 3.08 -1.76
CA PHE A 238 -20.41 4.18 -2.67
C PHE A 238 -19.18 4.66 -3.45
N SER A 239 -17.99 4.14 -3.15
CA SER A 239 -16.80 4.43 -3.95
C SER A 239 -16.83 3.65 -5.26
N THR A 240 -16.48 4.31 -6.35
CA THR A 240 -16.22 3.62 -7.62
C THR A 240 -14.70 3.46 -7.71
N PRO A 241 -14.17 2.24 -7.52
CA PRO A 241 -12.73 2.04 -7.64
C PRO A 241 -12.27 2.48 -9.03
N PRO A 242 -11.15 3.20 -9.15
CA PRO A 242 -10.57 3.49 -10.45
C PRO A 242 -10.24 2.17 -11.17
N ALA A 243 -10.57 2.07 -12.45
CA ALA A 243 -10.42 0.83 -13.21
C ALA A 243 -8.95 0.37 -13.32
N ASN A 244 -7.99 1.30 -13.30
CA ASN A 244 -6.55 1.02 -13.33
C ASN A 244 -5.78 2.12 -12.60
N ILE A 245 -5.10 1.76 -11.51
CA ILE A 245 -4.17 2.67 -10.82
C ILE A 245 -2.79 2.47 -11.42
N ARG A 246 -2.31 3.47 -12.14
CA ARG A 246 -0.97 3.47 -12.73
C ARG A 246 0.00 4.22 -11.82
N GLY A 247 1.18 3.61 -11.59
CA GLY A 247 2.30 4.27 -10.95
C GLY A 247 3.03 5.23 -11.91
N ASN A 248 4.26 5.58 -11.54
CA ASN A 248 5.11 6.48 -12.32
C ASN A 248 6.08 5.74 -13.28
N ILE A 249 5.99 4.42 -13.39
CA ILE A 249 6.93 3.60 -14.16
C ILE A 249 6.43 3.45 -15.59
N ILE A 250 7.22 3.95 -16.55
CA ILE A 250 6.87 4.03 -17.96
C ILE A 250 7.71 3.05 -18.76
N ASN A 251 7.07 2.26 -19.63
CA ASN A 251 7.76 1.44 -20.61
C ASN A 251 8.18 2.31 -21.82
N GLN A 252 9.48 2.41 -22.06
CA GLN A 252 10.05 3.24 -23.11
C GLN A 252 9.86 2.65 -24.51
N ASN A 253 9.66 1.35 -24.61
CA ASN A 253 9.49 0.66 -25.89
C ASN A 253 8.01 0.64 -26.33
N SER A 254 7.09 0.53 -25.37
CA SER A 254 5.65 0.44 -25.62
C SER A 254 4.88 1.13 -24.49
N PRO A 255 4.49 2.39 -24.63
CA PRO A 255 3.82 3.16 -23.57
C PRO A 255 2.48 2.58 -23.10
N ASP A 256 1.85 1.73 -23.91
CA ASP A 256 0.60 1.06 -23.58
C ASP A 256 0.82 -0.19 -22.69
N GLU A 257 2.04 -0.75 -22.71
CA GLU A 257 2.47 -1.90 -21.89
C GLU A 257 3.25 -1.41 -20.65
N TYR A 258 2.56 -0.80 -19.71
CA TYR A 258 3.17 -0.22 -18.51
C TYR A 258 3.46 -1.28 -17.43
N ALA A 259 4.41 -0.99 -16.56
CA ALA A 259 4.58 -1.76 -15.33
C ALA A 259 3.65 -1.22 -14.22
N LEU A 260 3.17 -2.12 -13.37
CA LEU A 260 2.51 -1.77 -12.12
C LEU A 260 3.55 -1.50 -11.02
N GLY A 261 3.11 -0.93 -9.90
CA GLY A 261 3.96 -0.52 -8.80
C GLY A 261 4.39 0.94 -8.92
N TYR A 262 5.38 1.31 -8.12
CA TYR A 262 5.81 2.70 -8.03
C TYR A 262 7.29 2.80 -7.65
N PHE A 263 7.99 3.79 -8.23
CA PHE A 263 9.32 4.20 -7.81
C PHE A 263 9.20 5.42 -6.90
N ARG A 264 9.59 5.28 -5.62
CA ARG A 264 9.54 6.33 -4.61
C ARG A 264 10.83 6.40 -3.82
N LEU A 265 11.19 7.61 -3.38
CA LEU A 265 12.34 7.83 -2.52
C LEU A 265 11.91 8.66 -1.30
N CYS A 266 12.15 8.12 -0.12
CA CYS A 266 11.68 8.67 1.14
C CYS A 266 12.80 8.70 2.18
N GLU A 267 12.96 9.82 2.88
CA GLU A 267 13.54 9.79 4.21
C GLU A 267 12.48 9.32 5.20
N ALA A 268 12.86 8.59 6.25
CA ALA A 268 11.91 8.03 7.21
C ALA A 268 12.40 8.08 8.65
N ASN A 269 11.49 8.38 9.57
CA ASN A 269 11.64 8.00 10.98
C ASN A 269 11.13 6.57 11.15
N HIS A 270 11.84 5.78 11.95
CA HIS A 270 11.47 4.42 12.29
C HIS A 270 11.52 4.22 13.79
N LEU A 271 10.40 3.94 14.41
CA LEU A 271 10.27 3.77 15.86
C LEU A 271 9.58 2.44 16.18
N LEU A 272 9.96 1.89 17.34
CA LEU A 272 9.25 0.78 17.98
C LEU A 272 8.72 1.29 19.31
N TYR A 273 7.40 1.32 19.46
CA TYR A 273 6.71 1.74 20.67
C TYR A 273 6.09 0.51 21.35
N ILE A 274 6.30 0.38 22.67
CA ILE A 274 5.73 -0.71 23.46
C ILE A 274 4.64 -0.12 24.33
N LEU A 275 3.43 -0.69 24.25
CA LEU A 275 2.29 -0.26 25.06
C LEU A 275 2.54 -0.53 26.54
N GLU A 276 2.35 0.51 27.34
CA GLU A 276 2.51 0.49 28.79
C GLU A 276 1.14 0.49 29.52
N GLU A 277 1.15 0.28 30.85
CA GLU A 277 -0.07 0.32 31.70
C GLU A 277 -0.63 1.75 31.85
#